data_4ce27987191c02fa26826e044fd6394f
#
_entry.id   4ce27987191c02fa26826e044fd6394f
#
_cell.length_a   1.000
_cell.length_b   1.000
_cell.length_c   1.000
_cell.angle_alpha   90.00
_cell.angle_beta   90.00
_cell.angle_gamma   90.00
#
_symmetry.space_group_name_H-M   'P 1'
#
loop_
_entity.id
_entity.type
_entity.pdbx_description
1 polymer ?
#
loop_
_entity_poly.entity_id
_entity_poly.type
_entity_poly.pdbx_seq_one_letter_code
_entity_poly.pdbx_strand_id
1 'polypeptide(L)'
;MAILNCRNNGGESRMRIAGTWKLMSASVSTAGGERNDAPFGPSPTGFLTYTLEGRMSAMISYSGRKPLSVSNLSLAALEEKAEAFSTFLAYAGRYTLTEDKVIHHAEISSIQNWANTDLVRLVRFQGDRIILATPPTSINGKIQTWELVWERVPANS
;
A
#
# COMPACT_ATOMS: atom_id res chain seq x y z
N MET A 1 18.74 -28.87 31.90
CA MET A 1 17.34 -28.82 31.42
C MET A 1 17.10 -27.43 30.89
N ALA A 2 17.34 -27.22 29.59
CA ALA A 2 17.25 -25.91 28.94
C ALA A 2 15.81 -25.74 28.43
N ILE A 3 15.09 -24.78 28.99
CA ILE A 3 13.77 -24.40 28.53
C ILE A 3 13.98 -23.54 27.27
N LEU A 4 13.65 -24.11 26.11
CA LEU A 4 13.56 -23.34 24.86
C LEU A 4 12.44 -22.31 25.02
N ASN A 5 12.81 -21.04 25.17
CA ASN A 5 11.93 -19.93 24.95
C ASN A 5 11.64 -19.83 23.44
N CYS A 6 10.61 -20.51 22.97
CA CYS A 6 9.96 -20.19 21.72
C CYS A 6 9.33 -18.81 21.88
N ARG A 7 10.09 -17.77 21.54
CA ARG A 7 9.56 -16.41 21.46
C ARG A 7 8.49 -16.39 20.38
N ASN A 8 7.29 -16.01 20.76
CA ASN A 8 6.11 -15.86 19.93
C ASN A 8 6.23 -14.55 19.07
N ASN A 9 7.32 -14.46 18.27
CA ASN A 9 7.63 -13.27 17.46
C ASN A 9 6.51 -12.91 16.49
N GLY A 10 5.71 -13.87 16.03
CA GLY A 10 4.63 -13.63 15.08
C GLY A 10 3.43 -12.85 15.65
N GLY A 11 3.08 -13.06 16.92
CA GLY A 11 1.98 -12.35 17.57
C GLY A 11 2.34 -10.89 17.87
N GLU A 12 3.56 -10.64 18.34
CA GLU A 12 4.04 -9.30 18.66
C GLU A 12 4.21 -8.44 17.41
N SER A 13 4.74 -9.00 16.33
CA SER A 13 4.87 -8.33 15.05
C SER A 13 3.50 -8.00 14.44
N ARG A 14 2.51 -8.90 14.57
CA ARG A 14 1.15 -8.67 14.12
C ARG A 14 0.46 -7.55 14.90
N MET A 15 0.64 -7.47 16.21
CA MET A 15 0.14 -6.35 17.02
C MET A 15 0.79 -5.03 16.62
N ARG A 16 2.07 -5.04 16.22
CA ARG A 16 2.78 -3.85 15.76
C ARG A 16 2.26 -3.31 14.44
N ILE A 17 1.88 -4.16 13.49
CA ILE A 17 1.39 -3.71 12.17
C ILE A 17 -0.11 -3.43 12.16
N ALA A 18 -0.90 -4.10 13.02
CA ALA A 18 -2.35 -3.94 13.06
C ALA A 18 -2.74 -2.50 13.39
N GLY A 19 -3.76 -2.01 12.70
CA GLY A 19 -4.29 -0.65 12.82
C GLY A 19 -4.43 0.03 11.48
N THR A 20 -4.76 1.32 11.52
CA THR A 20 -4.90 2.17 10.33
C THR A 20 -3.69 3.08 10.20
N TRP A 21 -3.22 3.23 8.99
CA TRP A 21 -2.03 4.00 8.62
C TRP A 21 -2.40 4.99 7.53
N LYS A 22 -1.95 6.23 7.67
CA LYS A 22 -2.13 7.30 6.70
C LYS A 22 -0.87 7.46 5.85
N LEU A 23 -1.03 7.61 4.54
CA LEU A 23 0.08 7.85 3.62
C LEU A 23 0.71 9.22 3.90
N MET A 24 2.03 9.24 4.10
CA MET A 24 2.83 10.45 4.31
C MET A 24 3.62 10.83 3.06
N SER A 25 4.23 9.86 2.40
CA SER A 25 4.98 10.09 1.17
C SER A 25 5.08 8.81 0.36
N ALA A 26 5.34 8.97 -0.92
CA ALA A 26 5.66 7.89 -1.84
C ALA A 26 6.80 8.33 -2.75
N SER A 27 7.66 7.39 -3.09
CA SER A 27 8.70 7.61 -4.10
C SER A 27 8.89 6.37 -4.94
N VAL A 28 9.39 6.56 -6.14
CA VAL A 28 9.84 5.49 -7.02
C VAL A 28 11.24 5.83 -7.53
N SER A 29 12.12 4.86 -7.50
CA SER A 29 13.48 4.98 -8.03
C SER A 29 13.78 3.86 -9.02
N THR A 30 14.60 4.16 -10.01
CA THR A 30 15.09 3.19 -10.98
C THR A 30 16.51 2.75 -10.64
N ALA A 31 16.93 1.58 -11.12
CA ALA A 31 18.31 1.13 -11.00
C ALA A 31 19.31 2.07 -11.71
N GLY A 32 18.85 2.88 -12.68
CA GLY A 32 19.63 3.91 -13.35
C GLY A 32 19.81 5.21 -12.56
N GLY A 33 19.25 5.30 -11.34
CA GLY A 33 19.38 6.46 -10.44
C GLY A 33 18.31 7.53 -10.64
N GLU A 34 17.39 7.38 -11.57
CA GLU A 34 16.23 8.27 -11.69
C GLU A 34 15.31 8.09 -10.46
N ARG A 35 14.82 9.21 -9.91
CA ARG A 35 13.90 9.21 -8.76
C ARG A 35 12.76 10.18 -8.99
N ASN A 36 11.55 9.74 -8.64
CA ASN A 36 10.36 10.56 -8.55
C ASN A 36 9.84 10.49 -7.11
N ASP A 37 9.80 11.62 -6.42
CA ASP A 37 9.35 11.74 -5.01
C ASP A 37 7.86 12.07 -4.89
N ALA A 38 7.13 12.18 -5.99
CA ALA A 38 5.69 12.45 -6.02
C ALA A 38 4.96 11.65 -7.11
N PRO A 39 5.07 10.30 -7.12
CA PRO A 39 4.46 9.48 -8.18
C PRO A 39 2.94 9.53 -8.18
N PHE A 40 2.32 9.93 -7.08
CA PHE A 40 0.86 10.11 -6.94
C PHE A 40 0.46 11.59 -6.91
N GLY A 41 1.37 12.50 -7.34
CA GLY A 41 1.22 13.94 -7.24
C GLY A 41 1.66 14.50 -5.87
N PRO A 42 1.60 15.83 -5.69
CA PRO A 42 2.21 16.52 -4.54
C PRO A 42 1.49 16.29 -3.20
N SER A 43 0.21 15.93 -3.21
CA SER A 43 -0.60 15.79 -1.98
C SER A 43 -1.60 14.63 -2.12
N PRO A 44 -1.15 13.38 -2.28
CA PRO A 44 -2.03 12.24 -2.34
C PRO A 44 -2.65 11.97 -0.97
N THR A 45 -3.83 11.34 -0.97
CA THR A 45 -4.44 10.81 0.24
C THR A 45 -4.47 9.30 0.17
N GLY A 46 -4.03 8.62 1.22
CA GLY A 46 -4.04 7.17 1.25
C GLY A 46 -4.23 6.62 2.66
N PHE A 47 -4.89 5.48 2.72
CA PHE A 47 -5.05 4.71 3.95
C PHE A 47 -4.70 3.25 3.71
N LEU A 48 -4.05 2.67 4.70
CA LEU A 48 -3.70 1.27 4.75
C LEU A 48 -4.17 0.73 6.10
N THR A 49 -4.93 -0.36 6.08
CA THR A 49 -5.44 -0.98 7.30
C THR A 49 -5.01 -2.43 7.35
N TYR A 50 -4.53 -2.85 8.52
CA TYR A 50 -4.29 -4.24 8.87
C TYR A 50 -5.13 -4.59 10.10
N THR A 51 -5.82 -5.71 10.07
CA THR A 51 -6.57 -6.21 11.22
C THR A 51 -5.81 -7.34 11.92
N LEU A 52 -6.12 -7.57 13.19
CA LEU A 52 -5.52 -8.68 13.95
C LEU A 52 -5.91 -10.05 13.38
N GLU A 53 -7.06 -10.13 12.71
CA GLU A 53 -7.57 -11.36 12.07
C GLU A 53 -6.83 -11.69 10.76
N GLY A 54 -5.90 -10.84 10.32
CA GLY A 54 -5.09 -11.11 9.14
C GLY A 54 -5.70 -10.57 7.84
N ARG A 55 -6.60 -9.58 7.93
CA ARG A 55 -7.17 -8.87 6.77
C ARG A 55 -6.46 -7.56 6.55
N MET A 56 -6.42 -7.10 5.31
CA MET A 56 -5.85 -5.81 4.96
C MET A 56 -6.64 -5.13 3.83
N SER A 57 -6.55 -3.81 3.81
CA SER A 57 -6.99 -2.99 2.67
C SER A 57 -6.05 -1.80 2.49
N ALA A 58 -5.82 -1.42 1.25
CA ALA A 58 -5.03 -0.25 0.88
C ALA A 58 -5.79 0.57 -0.14
N MET A 59 -5.81 1.88 0.04
CA MET A 59 -6.45 2.82 -0.87
C MET A 59 -5.57 4.07 -1.00
N ILE A 60 -5.31 4.49 -2.23
CA ILE A 60 -4.55 5.70 -2.54
C ILE A 60 -5.31 6.50 -3.59
N SER A 61 -5.66 7.72 -3.26
CA SER A 61 -6.23 8.72 -4.15
C SER A 61 -5.11 9.68 -4.55
N TYR A 62 -4.85 9.81 -5.85
CA TYR A 62 -3.85 10.75 -6.36
C TYR A 62 -4.30 12.19 -6.09
N SER A 63 -3.37 13.11 -6.03
CA SER A 63 -3.71 14.53 -5.90
C SER A 63 -4.38 15.08 -7.14
N GLY A 64 -5.19 16.11 -6.96
CA GLY A 64 -5.80 16.86 -8.07
C GLY A 64 -6.99 16.19 -8.73
N ARG A 65 -7.52 15.10 -8.17
CA ARG A 65 -8.75 14.47 -8.68
C ARG A 65 -9.91 15.46 -8.65
N LYS A 66 -10.63 15.57 -9.77
CA LYS A 66 -11.81 16.42 -9.89
C LYS A 66 -13.10 15.58 -9.75
N PRO A 67 -14.17 16.15 -9.22
CA PRO A 67 -15.50 15.54 -9.34
C PRO A 67 -15.85 15.27 -10.81
N LEU A 68 -16.61 14.21 -11.07
CA LEU A 68 -17.17 13.98 -12.39
C LEU A 68 -18.13 15.11 -12.78
N SER A 69 -18.23 15.42 -14.06
CA SER A 69 -19.15 16.45 -14.59
C SER A 69 -20.62 16.06 -14.42
N VAL A 70 -20.90 14.78 -14.15
CA VAL A 70 -22.24 14.21 -13.98
C VAL A 70 -22.35 13.40 -12.69
N SER A 71 -23.54 13.40 -12.08
CA SER A 71 -23.81 12.62 -10.86
C SER A 71 -23.92 11.11 -11.11
N ASN A 72 -24.34 10.73 -12.32
CA ASN A 72 -24.47 9.31 -12.70
C ASN A 72 -23.20 8.86 -13.43
N LEU A 73 -22.42 7.99 -12.78
CA LEU A 73 -21.17 7.45 -13.33
C LEU A 73 -21.36 6.84 -14.74
N SER A 74 -22.51 6.20 -15.03
CA SER A 74 -22.76 5.58 -16.33
C SER A 74 -22.75 6.60 -17.48
N LEU A 75 -23.10 7.85 -17.19
CA LEU A 75 -23.18 8.95 -18.16
C LEU A 75 -21.89 9.78 -18.26
N ALA A 76 -20.90 9.52 -17.40
CA ALA A 76 -19.62 10.21 -17.47
C ALA A 76 -18.90 9.92 -18.79
N ALA A 77 -18.18 10.91 -19.31
CA ALA A 77 -17.35 10.76 -20.49
C ALA A 77 -16.28 9.68 -20.31
N LEU A 78 -15.85 9.04 -21.39
CA LEU A 78 -14.83 7.98 -21.32
C LEU A 78 -13.51 8.50 -20.75
N GLU A 79 -13.13 9.71 -21.07
CA GLU A 79 -11.92 10.38 -20.56
C GLU A 79 -11.99 10.58 -19.06
N GLU A 80 -13.14 11.00 -18.51
CA GLU A 80 -13.35 11.15 -17.08
C GLU A 80 -13.28 9.80 -16.35
N LYS A 81 -13.84 8.74 -16.94
CA LYS A 81 -13.76 7.38 -16.41
C LYS A 81 -12.32 6.86 -16.41
N ALA A 82 -11.57 7.11 -17.49
CA ALA A 82 -10.18 6.72 -17.62
C ALA A 82 -9.31 7.46 -16.60
N GLU A 83 -9.49 8.76 -16.42
CA GLU A 83 -8.81 9.55 -15.39
C GLU A 83 -9.14 9.05 -13.98
N ALA A 84 -10.42 8.83 -13.68
CA ALA A 84 -10.88 8.34 -12.40
C ALA A 84 -10.26 6.98 -12.06
N PHE A 85 -10.16 6.06 -13.02
CA PHE A 85 -9.51 4.77 -12.86
C PHE A 85 -8.01 4.91 -12.66
N SER A 86 -7.33 5.71 -13.47
CA SER A 86 -5.86 5.85 -13.48
C SER A 86 -5.31 6.59 -12.25
N THR A 87 -6.16 7.32 -11.53
CA THR A 87 -5.75 8.16 -10.40
C THR A 87 -6.25 7.64 -9.05
N PHE A 88 -6.74 6.42 -9.01
CA PHE A 88 -7.18 5.76 -7.78
C PHE A 88 -6.73 4.31 -7.75
N LEU A 89 -6.05 3.94 -6.68
CA LEU A 89 -5.57 2.59 -6.43
C LEU A 89 -6.23 2.04 -5.19
N ALA A 90 -6.85 0.88 -5.29
CA ALA A 90 -7.41 0.19 -4.13
C ALA A 90 -7.28 -1.33 -4.28
N TYR A 91 -6.95 -2.01 -3.21
CA TYR A 91 -7.02 -3.46 -3.13
C TYR A 91 -7.21 -3.92 -1.69
N ALA A 92 -7.75 -5.11 -1.54
CA ALA A 92 -7.98 -5.73 -0.25
C ALA A 92 -7.82 -7.24 -0.32
N GLY A 93 -7.56 -7.85 0.82
CA GLY A 93 -7.42 -9.29 0.94
C GLY A 93 -6.91 -9.70 2.32
N ARG A 94 -6.11 -10.74 2.35
CA ARG A 94 -5.41 -11.21 3.55
C ARG A 94 -3.97 -10.72 3.54
N TYR A 95 -3.29 -10.81 4.67
CA TYR A 95 -1.86 -10.60 4.73
C TYR A 95 -1.15 -11.65 5.57
N THR A 96 0.10 -11.90 5.20
CA THR A 96 1.05 -12.68 5.99
C THR A 96 2.24 -11.79 6.33
N LEU A 97 2.62 -11.76 7.60
CA LEU A 97 3.76 -10.98 8.10
C LEU A 97 4.89 -11.94 8.47
N THR A 98 6.08 -11.65 7.97
CA THR A 98 7.36 -12.25 8.39
C THR A 98 8.20 -11.19 9.12
N GLU A 99 9.45 -11.48 9.44
CA GLU A 99 10.31 -10.53 10.16
C GLU A 99 10.57 -9.23 9.37
N ASP A 100 10.79 -9.34 8.06
CA ASP A 100 11.20 -8.25 7.17
C ASP A 100 10.21 -7.97 6.02
N LYS A 101 9.13 -8.72 5.92
CA LYS A 101 8.17 -8.64 4.81
C LYS A 101 6.74 -8.75 5.27
N VAL A 102 5.86 -8.04 4.59
CA VAL A 102 4.44 -8.32 4.58
C VAL A 102 4.02 -8.70 3.16
N ILE A 103 3.28 -9.78 3.05
CA ILE A 103 2.73 -10.26 1.78
C ILE A 103 1.23 -9.94 1.81
N HIS A 104 0.81 -9.11 0.88
CA HIS A 104 -0.61 -8.84 0.66
C HIS A 104 -1.15 -9.84 -0.36
N HIS A 105 -1.99 -10.75 0.09
CA HIS A 105 -2.73 -11.69 -0.78
C HIS A 105 -3.97 -10.95 -1.28
N ALA A 106 -3.82 -10.23 -2.39
CA ALA A 106 -4.89 -9.40 -2.94
C ALA A 106 -6.02 -10.27 -3.49
N GLU A 107 -7.20 -10.16 -2.92
CA GLU A 107 -8.41 -10.90 -3.36
C GLU A 107 -9.23 -10.06 -4.34
N ILE A 108 -9.28 -8.75 -4.10
CA ILE A 108 -9.92 -7.75 -4.97
C ILE A 108 -8.97 -6.59 -5.21
N SER A 109 -9.04 -5.97 -6.39
CA SER A 109 -8.19 -4.83 -6.73
C SER A 109 -8.84 -3.96 -7.82
N SER A 110 -8.62 -2.65 -7.75
CA SER A 110 -8.91 -1.73 -8.86
C SER A 110 -8.06 -2.01 -10.10
N ILE A 111 -6.87 -2.59 -9.92
CA ILE A 111 -6.04 -3.11 -11.00
C ILE A 111 -6.32 -4.61 -11.11
N GLN A 112 -7.08 -5.04 -12.12
CA GLN A 112 -7.52 -6.42 -12.25
C GLN A 112 -6.40 -7.45 -12.21
N ASN A 113 -5.23 -7.10 -12.76
CA ASN A 113 -4.05 -7.99 -12.79
C ASN A 113 -3.46 -8.29 -11.40
N TRP A 114 -3.84 -7.53 -10.38
CA TRP A 114 -3.39 -7.77 -9.00
C TRP A 114 -4.33 -8.69 -8.22
N ALA A 115 -5.58 -8.84 -8.67
CA ALA A 115 -6.53 -9.75 -8.02
C ALA A 115 -6.02 -11.19 -8.06
N ASN A 116 -6.11 -11.89 -6.94
CA ASN A 116 -5.60 -13.25 -6.73
C ASN A 116 -4.08 -13.40 -6.94
N THR A 117 -3.32 -12.34 -6.61
CA THR A 117 -1.86 -12.36 -6.63
C THR A 117 -1.28 -11.97 -5.27
N ASP A 118 -0.01 -12.28 -5.08
CA ASP A 118 0.75 -11.90 -3.90
C ASP A 118 1.59 -10.66 -4.17
N LEU A 119 1.34 -9.61 -3.40
CA LEU A 119 2.07 -8.35 -3.47
C LEU A 119 3.04 -8.28 -2.28
N VAL A 120 4.31 -8.57 -2.53
CA VAL A 120 5.35 -8.55 -1.49
C VAL A 120 5.78 -7.11 -1.19
N ARG A 121 5.90 -6.79 0.10
CA ARG A 121 6.44 -5.52 0.60
C ARG A 121 7.50 -5.79 1.65
N LEU A 122 8.68 -5.23 1.48
CA LEU A 122 9.67 -5.14 2.53
C LEU A 122 9.16 -4.16 3.57
N VAL A 123 9.19 -4.50 4.86
CA VAL A 123 8.65 -3.68 5.93
C VAL A 123 9.74 -3.23 6.88
N ARG A 124 9.75 -1.92 7.18
CA ARG A 124 10.60 -1.33 8.24
C ARG A 124 9.71 -0.49 9.16
N PHE A 125 9.91 -0.67 10.45
CA PHE A 125 9.22 0.11 11.48
C PHE A 125 10.13 1.23 11.99
N GLN A 126 9.59 2.45 12.09
CA GLN A 126 10.27 3.63 12.61
C GLN A 126 9.33 4.40 13.54
N GLY A 127 9.33 4.07 14.83
CA GLY A 127 8.41 4.67 15.80
C GLY A 127 6.94 4.42 15.44
N ASP A 128 6.19 5.48 15.20
CA ASP A 128 4.80 5.48 14.77
C ASP A 128 4.63 5.36 13.24
N ARG A 129 5.72 5.12 12.50
CA ARG A 129 5.73 4.96 11.04
C ARG A 129 6.11 3.57 10.63
N ILE A 130 5.57 3.16 9.48
CA ILE A 130 6.05 2.01 8.72
C ILE A 130 6.43 2.47 7.31
N ILE A 131 7.49 1.85 6.81
CA ILE A 131 7.95 2.04 5.44
C ILE A 131 7.74 0.72 4.72
N LEU A 132 6.98 0.76 3.66
CA LEU A 132 6.73 -0.38 2.79
C LEU A 132 7.42 -0.15 1.45
N ALA A 133 8.34 -1.04 1.09
CA ALA A 133 9.04 -0.98 -0.19
C ALA A 133 8.74 -2.22 -1.04
N THR A 134 8.64 -2.03 -2.35
CA THR A 134 8.60 -3.19 -3.26
C THR A 134 10.00 -3.79 -3.38
N PRO A 135 10.14 -5.10 -3.55
CA PRO A 135 11.36 -5.65 -4.12
C PRO A 135 11.65 -4.99 -5.47
N PRO A 136 12.92 -4.93 -5.90
CA PRO A 136 13.25 -4.47 -7.25
C PRO A 136 12.44 -5.25 -8.29
N THR A 137 11.64 -4.55 -9.09
CA THR A 137 10.68 -5.16 -10.03
C THR A 137 10.86 -4.55 -11.41
N SER A 138 10.87 -5.38 -12.44
CA SER A 138 10.93 -4.91 -13.83
C SER A 138 9.57 -4.39 -14.26
N ILE A 139 9.50 -3.11 -14.59
CA ILE A 139 8.31 -2.44 -15.11
C ILE A 139 8.72 -1.71 -16.39
N ASN A 140 8.11 -2.09 -17.52
CA ASN A 140 8.44 -1.53 -18.84
C ASN A 140 9.95 -1.58 -19.16
N GLY A 141 10.63 -2.68 -18.81
CA GLY A 141 12.06 -2.87 -19.05
C GLY A 141 13.00 -2.10 -18.12
N LYS A 142 12.48 -1.35 -17.16
CA LYS A 142 13.27 -0.67 -16.12
C LYS A 142 13.06 -1.36 -14.76
N ILE A 143 14.15 -1.63 -14.04
CA ILE A 143 14.08 -2.10 -12.67
C ILE A 143 13.69 -0.91 -11.78
N GLN A 144 12.59 -1.03 -11.07
CA GLN A 144 12.05 0.00 -10.19
C GLN A 144 11.84 -0.52 -8.77
N THR A 145 12.01 0.37 -7.81
CA THR A 145 11.65 0.17 -6.40
C THR A 145 10.74 1.29 -5.97
N TRP A 146 9.58 0.94 -5.41
CA TRP A 146 8.64 1.88 -4.81
C TRP A 146 8.83 1.86 -3.31
N GLU A 147 8.77 3.02 -2.68
CA GLU A 147 8.80 3.16 -1.22
C GLU A 147 7.68 4.08 -0.78
N LEU A 148 6.83 3.60 0.13
CA LEU A 148 5.72 4.34 0.71
C LEU A 148 5.90 4.44 2.22
N VAL A 149 5.84 5.65 2.73
CA VAL A 149 5.91 5.94 4.17
C VAL A 149 4.50 6.16 4.70
N TRP A 150 4.16 5.43 5.74
CA TRP A 150 2.86 5.46 6.38
C TRP A 150 3.01 5.82 7.86
N GLU A 151 2.13 6.64 8.38
CA GLU A 151 2.08 7.04 9.79
C GLU A 151 0.82 6.47 10.45
N ARG A 152 0.95 5.97 11.65
CA ARG A 152 -0.17 5.40 12.39
C ARG A 152 -1.23 6.46 12.68
N VAL A 153 -2.47 6.15 12.34
CA VAL A 153 -3.62 6.96 12.76
C VAL A 153 -3.88 6.68 14.24
N PRO A 154 -3.88 7.69 15.12
CA PRO A 154 -4.18 7.49 16.53
C PRO A 154 -5.58 6.89 16.73
N ALA A 155 -5.74 6.07 17.76
CA ALA A 155 -7.07 5.67 18.19
C ALA A 155 -7.86 6.91 18.64
N ASN A 156 -9.08 7.06 18.20
CA ASN A 156 -9.97 8.21 18.50
C ASN A 156 -9.62 9.53 17.78
N SER A 157 -8.98 9.48 16.63
CA SER A 157 -8.79 10.65 15.77
C SER A 157 -9.88 10.76 14.69
#